data_6fd9871cf92e0e0294f41c977320ee96
#
_entry.id   6fd9871cf92e0e0294f41c977320ee96
#
_cell.length_a   1.000
_cell.length_b   1.000
_cell.length_c   1.000
_cell.angle_alpha   90.00
_cell.angle_beta   90.00
_cell.angle_gamma   90.00
#
_symmetry.space_group_name_H-M   'P 1'
#
loop_
_entity.id
_entity.type
_entity.pdbx_description
1 polymer ?
#
loop_
_entity_poly.entity_id
_entity_poly.type
_entity_poly.pdbx_seq_one_letter_code
_entity_poly.pdbx_strand_id
1 'polypeptide(L)'
;VGDWWRRGLTREMTRLRHEGRATVLWSLRVTFAAVASYVVATLIFPGSQPLLAPLTAMLVVQVTPVSLLASGLDRVLAVVAGVSVAVVFAAVVPLEWWSLGMLILVAITIGQVLRLRSNLVEVAISGMLVLGVGVGAESAAWQRLAVTLVGAAVGIAANLLFPPKVASADAGRAIDGLADSVSDLLNRAADELAELVTEGGDLAAAARAWLGEARRITHDIPQVGAALLHAEQGRRFNVRAVGTPNVGPGLRQGLEALEHSAVAIRGMLRSLVDAQDPSWADDESTEYVLLGLAQTFREMATGVDAFGQLVHDEADPAQRMSATDVQALREALDGLHEARARLEDLLMAGTTPELLELHAAVLSTVKRLLREMDLDERIRRQVRLLRPPRPRPGAAAPTDRPPAHEPSPDAETQLLPRLPDDRRDKRHP
;
A
#
# COMPACT_ATOMS: atom_id res chain seq x y z
N VAL A 1 26.97 -25.51 5.36
CA VAL A 1 27.42 -24.11 5.56
C VAL A 1 27.45 -23.32 4.23
N GLY A 2 27.00 -23.85 3.09
CA GLY A 2 27.27 -23.30 1.75
C GLY A 2 26.12 -22.59 1.02
N ASP A 3 24.86 -22.76 1.36
CA ASP A 3 23.76 -22.38 0.46
C ASP A 3 22.98 -21.09 0.83
N TRP A 4 23.12 -20.60 2.04
CA TRP A 4 22.48 -19.35 2.46
C TRP A 4 23.14 -18.12 1.81
N TRP A 5 24.45 -18.13 1.59
CA TRP A 5 25.17 -17.05 0.88
C TRP A 5 24.72 -16.92 -0.58
N ARG A 6 24.49 -18.04 -1.26
CA ARG A 6 24.05 -18.03 -2.65
C ARG A 6 22.62 -17.51 -2.79
N ARG A 7 21.74 -17.83 -1.85
CA ARG A 7 20.37 -17.31 -1.82
C ARG A 7 20.30 -15.83 -1.50
N GLY A 8 21.15 -15.33 -0.63
CA GLY A 8 21.28 -13.87 -0.35
C GLY A 8 21.76 -13.09 -1.57
N LEU A 9 22.83 -13.55 -2.23
CA LEU A 9 23.39 -12.87 -3.41
C LEU A 9 22.45 -12.86 -4.62
N THR A 10 21.70 -13.92 -4.85
CA THR A 10 20.71 -13.95 -5.96
C THR A 10 19.51 -13.04 -5.68
N ARG A 11 19.05 -12.92 -4.43
CA ARG A 11 17.98 -11.98 -4.05
C ARG A 11 18.44 -10.52 -4.18
N GLU A 12 19.66 -10.18 -3.77
CA GLU A 12 20.20 -8.83 -3.95
C GLU A 12 20.46 -8.47 -5.42
N MET A 13 20.98 -9.39 -6.22
CA MET A 13 21.18 -9.15 -7.67
C MET A 13 19.86 -8.97 -8.43
N THR A 14 18.81 -9.68 -8.06
CA THR A 14 17.48 -9.48 -8.66
C THR A 14 16.85 -8.16 -8.20
N ARG A 15 17.02 -7.75 -6.94
CA ARG A 15 16.62 -6.42 -6.45
C ARG A 15 17.32 -5.30 -7.23
N LEU A 16 18.64 -5.33 -7.36
CA LEU A 16 19.43 -4.35 -8.11
C LEU A 16 19.04 -4.29 -9.60
N ARG A 17 18.70 -5.41 -10.22
CA ARG A 17 18.20 -5.44 -11.61
C ARG A 17 16.80 -4.83 -11.76
N HIS A 18 15.91 -5.07 -10.82
CA HIS A 18 14.55 -4.50 -10.85
C HIS A 18 14.55 -3.02 -10.51
N GLU A 19 15.32 -2.59 -9.52
CA GLU A 19 15.48 -1.18 -9.14
C GLU A 19 16.19 -0.39 -10.24
N GLY A 20 17.21 -0.95 -10.88
CA GLY A 20 17.91 -0.32 -12.00
C GLY A 20 17.00 -0.07 -13.23
N ARG A 21 16.12 -1.03 -13.56
CA ARG A 21 15.15 -0.87 -14.65
C ARG A 21 14.08 0.20 -14.33
N ALA A 22 13.61 0.24 -13.10
CA ALA A 22 12.64 1.23 -12.66
C ALA A 22 13.24 2.65 -12.70
N THR A 23 14.47 2.81 -12.23
CA THR A 23 15.22 4.08 -12.26
C THR A 23 15.50 4.55 -13.69
N VAL A 24 15.92 3.66 -14.58
CA VAL A 24 16.15 3.99 -16.00
C VAL A 24 14.85 4.42 -16.68
N LEU A 25 13.76 3.70 -16.51
CA LEU A 25 12.46 4.05 -17.09
C LEU A 25 11.94 5.39 -16.55
N TRP A 26 12.14 5.64 -15.27
CA TRP A 26 11.80 6.92 -14.65
C TRP A 26 12.63 8.07 -15.25
N SER A 27 13.96 7.91 -15.34
CA SER A 27 14.84 8.91 -15.96
C SER A 27 14.48 9.18 -17.40
N LEU A 28 14.20 8.13 -18.19
CA LEU A 28 13.79 8.25 -19.58
C LEU A 28 12.47 9.05 -19.73
N ARG A 29 11.51 8.79 -18.85
CA ARG A 29 10.22 9.48 -18.81
C ARG A 29 10.37 10.97 -18.50
N VAL A 30 11.19 11.30 -17.49
CA VAL A 30 11.46 12.68 -17.10
C VAL A 30 12.16 13.43 -18.24
N THR A 31 13.18 12.80 -18.83
CA THR A 31 13.92 13.36 -19.98
C THR A 31 13.01 13.58 -21.18
N PHE A 32 12.18 12.59 -21.52
CA PHE A 32 11.22 12.71 -22.62
C PHE A 32 10.24 13.87 -22.41
N ALA A 33 9.68 14.00 -21.22
CA ALA A 33 8.76 15.10 -20.89
C ALA A 33 9.44 16.47 -20.99
N ALA A 34 10.69 16.57 -20.53
CA ALA A 34 11.49 17.80 -20.63
C ALA A 34 11.76 18.19 -22.10
N VAL A 35 12.23 17.24 -22.91
CA VAL A 35 12.51 17.48 -24.33
C VAL A 35 11.22 17.81 -25.10
N ALA A 36 10.14 17.06 -24.87
CA ALA A 36 8.85 17.32 -25.51
C ALA A 36 8.32 18.72 -25.15
N SER A 37 8.44 19.13 -23.89
CA SER A 37 7.99 20.46 -23.47
C SER A 37 8.83 21.58 -24.09
N TYR A 38 10.14 21.37 -24.25
CA TYR A 38 11.02 22.31 -24.94
C TYR A 38 10.62 22.46 -26.41
N VAL A 39 10.42 21.34 -27.10
CA VAL A 39 10.00 21.35 -28.53
C VAL A 39 8.64 22.02 -28.68
N VAL A 40 7.65 21.71 -27.87
CA VAL A 40 6.33 22.33 -27.94
C VAL A 40 6.43 23.84 -27.67
N ALA A 41 7.20 24.23 -26.66
CA ALA A 41 7.37 25.64 -26.33
C ALA A 41 8.11 26.44 -27.45
N THR A 42 9.11 25.86 -28.09
CA THR A 42 9.80 26.50 -29.24
C THR A 42 8.93 26.62 -30.48
N LEU A 43 8.00 25.67 -30.68
CA LEU A 43 7.03 25.75 -31.79
C LEU A 43 5.97 26.84 -31.56
N ILE A 44 5.55 27.05 -30.28
CA ILE A 44 4.55 28.07 -29.94
C ILE A 44 5.17 29.47 -29.86
N PHE A 45 6.44 29.57 -29.41
CA PHE A 45 7.16 30.85 -29.22
C PHE A 45 8.46 30.86 -30.04
N PRO A 46 8.38 31.00 -31.37
CA PRO A 46 9.57 31.03 -32.23
C PRO A 46 10.45 32.25 -31.88
N GLY A 47 11.77 32.01 -31.80
CA GLY A 47 12.76 33.05 -31.46
C GLY A 47 13.04 33.24 -29.99
N SER A 48 12.39 32.49 -29.11
CA SER A 48 12.69 32.46 -27.67
C SER A 48 13.46 31.16 -27.26
N GLN A 49 14.21 31.23 -26.18
CA GLN A 49 14.80 30.03 -25.57
C GLN A 49 13.97 29.64 -24.35
N PRO A 50 12.90 28.83 -24.46
CA PRO A 50 11.94 28.57 -23.40
C PRO A 50 12.44 27.51 -22.41
N LEU A 51 13.61 27.72 -21.78
CA LEU A 51 14.21 26.79 -20.82
C LEU A 51 13.37 26.51 -19.58
N LEU A 52 12.36 27.36 -19.30
CA LEU A 52 11.44 27.18 -18.19
C LEU A 52 10.40 26.09 -18.45
N ALA A 53 10.05 25.80 -19.69
CA ALA A 53 9.10 24.75 -20.03
C ALA A 53 9.63 23.35 -19.63
N PRO A 54 10.85 22.92 -20.03
CA PRO A 54 11.40 21.65 -19.59
C PRO A 54 11.58 21.56 -18.08
N LEU A 55 12.02 22.64 -17.43
CA LEU A 55 12.15 22.68 -15.99
C LEU A 55 10.79 22.44 -15.28
N THR A 56 9.74 23.11 -15.78
CA THR A 56 8.40 22.93 -15.24
C THR A 56 7.87 21.52 -15.49
N ALA A 57 8.07 20.99 -16.70
CA ALA A 57 7.66 19.62 -17.05
C ALA A 57 8.36 18.58 -16.19
N MET A 58 9.68 18.71 -15.96
CA MET A 58 10.44 17.84 -15.07
C MET A 58 9.87 17.83 -13.66
N LEU A 59 9.60 18.99 -13.09
CA LEU A 59 9.06 19.10 -11.72
C LEU A 59 7.65 18.51 -11.62
N VAL A 60 6.80 18.73 -12.63
CA VAL A 60 5.45 18.15 -12.67
C VAL A 60 5.49 16.63 -12.81
N VAL A 61 6.44 16.07 -13.59
CA VAL A 61 6.59 14.62 -13.76
C VAL A 61 7.13 13.93 -12.51
N GLN A 62 7.96 14.61 -11.71
CA GLN A 62 8.52 14.09 -10.46
C GLN A 62 7.50 14.00 -9.33
N VAL A 63 6.44 14.78 -9.38
CA VAL A 63 5.39 14.80 -8.35
C VAL A 63 4.55 13.52 -8.44
N THR A 64 4.16 13.00 -7.28
CA THR A 64 3.30 11.81 -7.18
C THR A 64 1.94 12.05 -7.87
N PRO A 65 1.31 11.03 -8.47
CA PRO A 65 0.02 11.18 -9.19
C PRO A 65 -1.08 11.84 -8.37
N VAL A 66 -1.03 11.73 -7.05
CA VAL A 66 -2.03 12.29 -6.11
C VAL A 66 -2.02 13.80 -6.07
N SER A 67 -0.83 14.39 -6.12
CA SER A 67 -0.64 15.85 -6.03
C SER A 67 -0.44 16.53 -7.38
N LEU A 68 -0.51 15.77 -8.48
CA LEU A 68 -0.10 16.21 -9.80
C LEU A 68 -0.88 17.44 -10.28
N LEU A 69 -2.21 17.41 -10.17
CA LEU A 69 -3.05 18.57 -10.53
C LEU A 69 -2.90 19.71 -9.50
N ALA A 70 -2.88 19.37 -8.22
CA ALA A 70 -2.69 20.37 -7.16
C ALA A 70 -1.31 21.02 -7.26
N SER A 71 -0.25 20.25 -7.41
CA SER A 71 1.13 20.75 -7.54
C SER A 71 1.36 21.53 -8.83
N GLY A 72 0.74 21.11 -9.94
CA GLY A 72 0.77 21.84 -11.20
C GLY A 72 0.04 23.19 -11.09
N LEU A 73 -1.13 23.22 -10.46
CA LEU A 73 -1.88 24.45 -10.18
C LEU A 73 -1.14 25.36 -9.19
N ASP A 74 -0.59 24.82 -8.11
CA ASP A 74 0.19 25.58 -7.13
C ASP A 74 1.40 26.24 -7.79
N ARG A 75 2.05 25.55 -8.74
CA ARG A 75 3.16 26.12 -9.49
C ARG A 75 2.73 27.25 -10.41
N VAL A 76 1.65 27.07 -11.15
CA VAL A 76 1.08 28.13 -11.99
C VAL A 76 0.68 29.34 -11.11
N LEU A 77 0.01 29.11 -9.99
CA LEU A 77 -0.34 30.16 -9.05
C LEU A 77 0.89 30.87 -8.48
N ALA A 78 1.97 30.14 -8.16
CA ALA A 78 3.22 30.71 -7.70
C ALA A 78 3.86 31.63 -8.75
N VAL A 79 3.88 31.20 -10.03
CA VAL A 79 4.40 32.02 -11.12
C VAL A 79 3.51 33.25 -11.34
N VAL A 80 2.18 33.09 -11.36
CA VAL A 80 1.23 34.22 -11.50
C VAL A 80 1.42 35.22 -10.37
N ALA A 81 1.50 34.75 -9.13
CA ALA A 81 1.71 35.63 -7.98
C ALA A 81 3.05 36.37 -8.07
N GLY A 82 4.15 35.65 -8.37
CA GLY A 82 5.47 36.28 -8.51
C GLY A 82 5.53 37.31 -9.62
N VAL A 83 4.97 36.97 -10.79
CA VAL A 83 4.88 37.90 -11.94
C VAL A 83 4.04 39.13 -11.60
N SER A 84 2.87 38.93 -10.99
CA SER A 84 1.99 40.06 -10.61
C SER A 84 2.66 41.00 -9.64
N VAL A 85 3.33 40.47 -8.62
CA VAL A 85 4.11 41.27 -7.66
C VAL A 85 5.20 42.04 -8.38
N ALA A 86 5.94 41.41 -9.29
CA ALA A 86 7.02 42.06 -10.01
C ALA A 86 6.53 43.20 -10.93
N VAL A 87 5.45 42.99 -11.66
CA VAL A 87 4.86 44.03 -12.55
C VAL A 87 4.41 45.25 -11.74
N VAL A 88 3.68 45.06 -10.63
CA VAL A 88 3.27 46.14 -9.74
C VAL A 88 4.47 46.86 -9.13
N PHE A 89 5.48 46.09 -8.71
CA PHE A 89 6.67 46.61 -8.08
C PHE A 89 7.53 47.42 -9.07
N ALA A 90 7.72 46.92 -10.28
CA ALA A 90 8.47 47.56 -11.37
C ALA A 90 7.83 48.88 -11.82
N ALA A 91 6.51 49.03 -11.66
CA ALA A 91 5.80 50.29 -11.99
C ALA A 91 6.10 51.43 -11.01
N VAL A 92 6.56 51.12 -9.78
CA VAL A 92 6.69 52.09 -8.71
C VAL A 92 8.16 52.31 -8.29
N VAL A 93 9.00 51.26 -8.39
CA VAL A 93 10.34 51.27 -7.81
C VAL A 93 11.38 50.87 -8.86
N PRO A 94 12.44 51.68 -9.09
CA PRO A 94 13.54 51.30 -9.96
C PRO A 94 14.34 50.13 -9.43
N LEU A 95 15.02 49.38 -10.31
CA LEU A 95 15.83 48.20 -9.95
C LEU A 95 17.11 48.66 -9.25
N GLU A 96 17.16 48.46 -7.94
CA GLU A 96 18.32 48.68 -7.09
C GLU A 96 18.51 47.47 -6.14
N TRP A 97 19.65 47.37 -5.47
CA TRP A 97 19.93 46.24 -4.57
C TRP A 97 18.91 46.05 -3.43
N TRP A 98 18.42 47.17 -2.86
CA TRP A 98 17.43 47.15 -1.79
C TRP A 98 16.02 46.83 -2.31
N SER A 99 15.68 47.26 -3.53
CA SER A 99 14.39 46.97 -4.16
C SER A 99 14.24 45.48 -4.50
N LEU A 100 15.35 44.82 -4.90
CA LEU A 100 15.39 43.37 -5.08
C LEU A 100 15.11 42.62 -3.76
N GLY A 101 15.74 43.11 -2.66
CA GLY A 101 15.47 42.52 -1.34
C GLY A 101 14.02 42.66 -0.88
N MET A 102 13.42 43.84 -1.13
CA MET A 102 12.02 44.11 -0.82
C MET A 102 11.08 43.25 -1.67
N LEU A 103 11.36 43.10 -2.97
CA LEU A 103 10.59 42.24 -3.85
C LEU A 103 10.58 40.79 -3.34
N ILE A 104 11.75 40.25 -2.98
CA ILE A 104 11.87 38.88 -2.46
C ILE A 104 11.03 38.72 -1.19
N LEU A 105 11.13 39.66 -0.27
CA LEU A 105 10.37 39.64 1.00
C LEU A 105 8.87 39.65 0.74
N VAL A 106 8.38 40.55 -0.13
CA VAL A 106 6.97 40.62 -0.48
C VAL A 106 6.50 39.35 -1.21
N ALA A 107 7.31 38.83 -2.15
CA ALA A 107 7.00 37.62 -2.89
C ALA A 107 6.86 36.41 -1.95
N ILE A 108 7.80 36.23 -1.01
CA ILE A 108 7.74 35.15 -0.02
C ILE A 108 6.53 35.31 0.88
N THR A 109 6.25 36.54 1.34
CA THR A 109 5.08 36.82 2.21
C THR A 109 3.78 36.47 1.50
N ILE A 110 3.62 36.88 0.24
CA ILE A 110 2.45 36.54 -0.58
C ILE A 110 2.35 35.05 -0.81
N GLY A 111 3.46 34.37 -1.10
CA GLY A 111 3.51 32.90 -1.24
C GLY A 111 3.07 32.18 0.04
N GLN A 112 3.42 32.69 1.21
CA GLN A 112 2.98 32.16 2.51
C GLN A 112 1.48 32.37 2.73
N VAL A 113 0.96 33.57 2.44
CA VAL A 113 -0.48 33.90 2.55
C VAL A 113 -1.31 33.00 1.62
N LEU A 114 -0.84 32.77 0.41
CA LEU A 114 -1.47 31.87 -0.57
C LEU A 114 -1.27 30.38 -0.23
N ARG A 115 -0.54 30.06 0.86
CA ARG A 115 -0.23 28.68 1.32
C ARG A 115 0.52 27.82 0.29
N LEU A 116 1.32 28.43 -0.56
CA LEU A 116 2.13 27.75 -1.60
C LEU A 116 3.42 27.14 -1.00
N ARG A 117 3.29 26.37 0.07
CA ARG A 117 4.42 25.87 0.89
C ARG A 117 5.56 25.22 0.10
N SER A 118 5.23 24.44 -0.93
CA SER A 118 6.22 23.75 -1.78
C SER A 118 6.83 24.62 -2.87
N ASN A 119 6.19 25.77 -3.20
CA ASN A 119 6.55 26.62 -4.34
C ASN A 119 6.87 28.08 -3.93
N LEU A 120 7.19 28.35 -2.64
CA LEU A 120 7.54 29.69 -2.15
C LEU A 120 8.71 30.32 -2.91
N VAL A 121 9.73 29.54 -3.17
CA VAL A 121 10.94 29.97 -3.89
C VAL A 121 10.60 30.34 -5.35
N GLU A 122 9.65 29.65 -5.97
CA GLU A 122 9.22 29.92 -7.34
C GLU A 122 8.54 31.29 -7.48
N VAL A 123 7.79 31.73 -6.45
CA VAL A 123 7.19 33.09 -6.40
C VAL A 123 8.29 34.13 -6.47
N ALA A 124 9.33 33.99 -5.64
CA ALA A 124 10.45 34.93 -5.59
C ALA A 124 11.28 34.90 -6.88
N ILE A 125 11.61 33.71 -7.40
CA ILE A 125 12.36 33.56 -8.67
C ILE A 125 11.59 34.19 -9.84
N SER A 126 10.27 33.96 -9.91
CA SER A 126 9.42 34.55 -10.96
C SER A 126 9.40 36.06 -10.88
N GLY A 127 9.31 36.61 -9.68
CA GLY A 127 9.38 38.04 -9.44
C GLY A 127 10.72 38.66 -9.85
N MET A 128 11.84 38.04 -9.42
CA MET A 128 13.18 38.53 -9.75
C MET A 128 13.46 38.53 -11.26
N LEU A 129 13.07 37.47 -11.96
CA LEU A 129 13.32 37.35 -13.40
C LEU A 129 12.53 38.42 -14.20
N VAL A 130 11.31 38.71 -13.81
CA VAL A 130 10.50 39.77 -14.46
C VAL A 130 11.05 41.14 -14.15
N LEU A 131 11.39 41.42 -12.91
CA LEU A 131 11.98 42.73 -12.51
C LEU A 131 13.35 42.95 -13.20
N GLY A 132 14.17 41.91 -13.36
CA GLY A 132 15.49 41.99 -13.99
C GLY A 132 15.47 42.32 -15.50
N VAL A 133 14.35 42.11 -16.21
CA VAL A 133 14.20 42.48 -17.64
C VAL A 133 14.00 43.96 -17.82
N GLY A 134 13.52 44.70 -16.80
CA GLY A 134 13.36 46.15 -16.85
C GLY A 134 12.29 46.60 -17.85
N VAL A 135 12.66 47.51 -18.78
CA VAL A 135 11.74 48.00 -19.84
C VAL A 135 11.29 46.84 -20.73
N GLY A 136 10.00 46.54 -20.72
CA GLY A 136 9.43 45.34 -21.39
C GLY A 136 9.00 44.23 -20.43
N ALA A 137 8.99 44.52 -19.12
CA ALA A 137 8.59 43.57 -18.07
C ALA A 137 7.24 42.90 -18.33
N GLU A 138 6.30 43.58 -18.96
CA GLU A 138 4.96 43.05 -19.25
C GLU A 138 5.02 41.88 -20.29
N SER A 139 5.75 42.08 -21.39
CA SER A 139 5.91 41.03 -22.41
C SER A 139 6.68 39.82 -21.88
N ALA A 140 7.73 40.07 -21.09
CA ALA A 140 8.49 39.03 -20.42
C ALA A 140 7.63 38.24 -19.38
N ALA A 141 6.74 38.97 -18.66
CA ALA A 141 5.80 38.38 -17.72
C ALA A 141 4.83 37.39 -18.41
N TRP A 142 4.20 37.84 -19.49
CA TRP A 142 3.28 37.01 -20.28
C TRP A 142 3.99 35.80 -20.90
N GLN A 143 5.18 35.99 -21.45
CA GLN A 143 5.98 34.90 -22.01
C GLN A 143 6.34 33.86 -20.94
N ARG A 144 6.76 34.29 -19.75
CA ARG A 144 7.08 33.40 -18.66
C ARG A 144 5.87 32.59 -18.21
N LEU A 145 4.72 33.24 -18.06
CA LEU A 145 3.47 32.56 -17.70
C LEU A 145 3.09 31.52 -18.75
N ALA A 146 3.10 31.90 -20.03
CA ALA A 146 2.73 31.01 -21.13
C ALA A 146 3.67 29.80 -21.24
N VAL A 147 5.00 30.02 -21.14
CA VAL A 147 6.00 28.95 -21.18
C VAL A 147 5.83 27.98 -19.97
N THR A 148 5.51 28.51 -18.79
CA THR A 148 5.25 27.69 -17.61
C THR A 148 3.98 26.85 -17.78
N LEU A 149 2.91 27.43 -18.34
CA LEU A 149 1.67 26.71 -18.64
C LEU A 149 1.91 25.58 -19.68
N VAL A 150 2.69 25.84 -20.73
CA VAL A 150 3.06 24.81 -21.70
C VAL A 150 3.84 23.69 -21.02
N GLY A 151 4.83 24.02 -20.19
CA GLY A 151 5.61 23.04 -19.45
C GLY A 151 4.74 22.18 -18.51
N ALA A 152 3.83 22.80 -17.77
CA ALA A 152 2.87 22.13 -16.90
C ALA A 152 1.93 21.21 -17.70
N ALA A 153 1.35 21.68 -18.80
CA ALA A 153 0.45 20.92 -19.65
C ALA A 153 1.14 19.70 -20.26
N VAL A 154 2.36 19.85 -20.78
CA VAL A 154 3.15 18.73 -21.33
C VAL A 154 3.56 17.76 -20.22
N GLY A 155 3.93 18.24 -19.04
CA GLY A 155 4.26 17.40 -17.89
C GLY A 155 3.05 16.56 -17.43
N ILE A 156 1.87 17.16 -17.35
CA ILE A 156 0.61 16.46 -17.06
C ILE A 156 0.30 15.42 -18.16
N ALA A 157 0.39 15.82 -19.44
CA ALA A 157 0.17 14.92 -20.57
C ALA A 157 1.14 13.73 -20.55
N ALA A 158 2.44 13.96 -20.26
CA ALA A 158 3.44 12.90 -20.13
C ALA A 158 3.10 11.92 -18.99
N ASN A 159 2.58 12.40 -17.87
CA ASN A 159 2.12 11.55 -16.78
C ASN A 159 0.86 10.74 -17.12
N LEU A 160 -0.04 11.30 -17.94
CA LEU A 160 -1.21 10.57 -18.44
C LEU A 160 -0.84 9.50 -19.48
N LEU A 161 0.09 9.82 -20.38
CA LEU A 161 0.54 8.90 -21.44
C LEU A 161 1.45 7.78 -20.89
N PHE A 162 2.30 8.12 -19.94
CA PHE A 162 3.24 7.21 -19.31
C PHE A 162 2.99 7.15 -17.78
N PRO A 163 1.83 6.67 -17.33
CA PRO A 163 1.54 6.61 -15.91
C PRO A 163 2.54 5.69 -15.20
N PRO A 164 2.98 6.04 -13.98
CA PRO A 164 3.84 5.18 -13.17
C PRO A 164 3.12 3.84 -12.92
N LYS A 165 3.92 2.78 -12.73
CA LYS A 165 3.36 1.49 -12.31
C LYS A 165 2.52 1.71 -11.05
N VAL A 166 1.44 0.95 -10.92
CA VAL A 166 0.62 0.98 -9.70
C VAL A 166 1.50 0.49 -8.55
N ALA A 167 1.64 1.31 -7.52
CA ALA A 167 2.51 1.03 -6.37
C ALA A 167 1.99 -0.11 -5.46
N SER A 168 0.94 -0.84 -5.87
CA SER A 168 0.40 -1.98 -5.11
C SER A 168 1.43 -3.10 -4.91
N ALA A 169 2.27 -3.37 -5.93
CA ALA A 169 3.35 -4.34 -5.81
C ALA A 169 4.41 -3.93 -4.78
N ASP A 170 4.66 -2.62 -4.60
CA ASP A 170 5.58 -2.12 -3.59
C ASP A 170 4.98 -2.27 -2.18
N ALA A 171 3.67 -2.01 -2.04
CA ALA A 171 2.95 -2.24 -0.79
C ALA A 171 2.88 -3.75 -0.46
N GLY A 172 2.63 -4.60 -1.45
CA GLY A 172 2.67 -6.06 -1.27
C GLY A 172 4.03 -6.54 -0.77
N ARG A 173 5.13 -6.08 -1.38
CA ARG A 173 6.50 -6.41 -0.93
C ARG A 173 6.82 -5.89 0.48
N ALA A 174 6.29 -4.73 0.87
CA ALA A 174 6.49 -4.21 2.22
C ALA A 174 5.73 -5.05 3.26
N ILE A 175 4.55 -5.57 2.92
CA ILE A 175 3.77 -6.47 3.77
C ILE A 175 4.46 -7.83 3.89
N ASP A 176 4.95 -8.38 2.78
CA ASP A 176 5.73 -9.62 2.72
C ASP A 176 7.00 -9.53 3.56
N GLY A 177 7.77 -8.43 3.43
CA GLY A 177 8.95 -8.19 4.26
C GLY A 177 8.64 -8.06 5.77
N LEU A 178 7.44 -7.60 6.13
CA LEU A 178 6.99 -7.63 7.53
C LEU A 178 6.71 -9.08 7.98
N ALA A 179 6.07 -9.91 7.13
CA ALA A 179 5.83 -11.31 7.41
C ALA A 179 7.15 -12.09 7.53
N ASP A 180 8.11 -11.86 6.61
CA ASP A 180 9.48 -12.39 6.68
C ASP A 180 10.13 -12.08 8.04
N SER A 181 10.05 -10.82 8.48
CA SER A 181 10.67 -10.39 9.76
C SER A 181 10.08 -11.10 10.97
N VAL A 182 8.75 -11.32 10.97
CA VAL A 182 8.06 -12.06 12.04
C VAL A 182 8.40 -13.55 11.99
N SER A 183 8.41 -14.14 10.80
CA SER A 183 8.75 -15.55 10.57
C SER A 183 10.20 -15.84 10.95
N ASP A 184 11.15 -14.99 10.56
CA ASP A 184 12.56 -15.11 10.92
C ASP A 184 12.78 -15.03 12.44
N LEU A 185 12.06 -14.13 13.13
CA LEU A 185 12.08 -14.06 14.61
C LEU A 185 11.62 -15.36 15.24
N LEU A 186 10.48 -15.90 14.79
CA LEU A 186 9.90 -17.13 15.34
C LEU A 186 10.79 -18.35 15.07
N ASN A 187 11.36 -18.48 13.86
CA ASN A 187 12.26 -19.57 13.52
C ASN A 187 13.54 -19.51 14.36
N ARG A 188 14.17 -18.33 14.50
CA ARG A 188 15.33 -18.18 15.37
C ARG A 188 15.00 -18.48 16.83
N ALA A 189 13.87 -17.97 17.33
CA ALA A 189 13.44 -18.26 18.70
C ALA A 189 13.18 -19.77 18.90
N ALA A 190 12.67 -20.47 17.90
CA ALA A 190 12.45 -21.92 17.95
C ALA A 190 13.78 -22.70 17.97
N ASP A 191 14.73 -22.31 17.13
CA ASP A 191 16.03 -22.98 17.03
C ASP A 191 16.87 -22.74 18.28
N GLU A 192 16.97 -21.47 18.73
CA GLU A 192 17.65 -21.11 19.98
C GLU A 192 17.00 -21.77 21.21
N LEU A 193 15.65 -21.83 21.26
CA LEU A 193 14.94 -22.49 22.36
C LEU A 193 15.27 -24.00 22.41
N ALA A 194 15.25 -24.67 21.27
CA ALA A 194 15.60 -26.09 21.19
C ALA A 194 17.06 -26.35 21.60
N GLU A 195 18.00 -25.48 21.19
CA GLU A 195 19.41 -25.54 21.57
C GLU A 195 19.59 -25.31 23.08
N LEU A 196 18.93 -24.29 23.64
CA LEU A 196 18.99 -24.00 25.08
C LEU A 196 18.45 -25.14 25.95
N VAL A 197 17.44 -25.85 25.49
CA VAL A 197 16.88 -27.02 26.18
C VAL A 197 17.87 -28.19 26.17
N THR A 198 18.56 -28.42 25.03
CA THR A 198 19.43 -29.60 24.87
C THR A 198 20.87 -29.37 25.37
N GLU A 199 21.39 -28.16 25.24
CA GLU A 199 22.78 -27.84 25.57
C GLU A 199 22.90 -27.03 26.89
N GLY A 200 21.80 -26.51 27.39
CA GLY A 200 21.74 -25.60 28.53
C GLY A 200 22.02 -24.16 28.14
N GLY A 201 21.62 -23.21 28.98
CA GLY A 201 21.88 -21.80 28.74
C GLY A 201 20.94 -20.86 29.47
N ASP A 202 21.07 -19.56 29.20
CA ASP A 202 20.22 -18.50 29.81
C ASP A 202 18.97 -18.24 28.94
N LEU A 203 17.92 -19.01 29.16
CA LEU A 203 16.61 -18.81 28.51
C LEU A 203 16.05 -17.41 28.79
N ALA A 204 16.34 -16.83 29.97
CA ALA A 204 15.87 -15.49 30.34
C ALA A 204 16.51 -14.41 29.45
N ALA A 205 17.78 -14.53 29.13
CA ALA A 205 18.46 -13.61 28.25
C ALA A 205 17.94 -13.73 26.81
N ALA A 206 17.77 -14.97 26.31
CA ALA A 206 17.25 -15.25 24.98
C ALA A 206 15.81 -14.72 24.80
N ALA A 207 14.91 -15.02 25.73
CA ALA A 207 13.51 -14.55 25.69
C ALA A 207 13.42 -13.01 25.70
N ARG A 208 14.28 -12.33 26.47
CA ARG A 208 14.35 -10.86 26.47
C ARG A 208 14.85 -10.30 25.15
N ALA A 209 15.79 -10.99 24.47
CA ALA A 209 16.27 -10.60 23.15
C ALA A 209 15.15 -10.74 22.09
N TRP A 210 14.44 -11.87 22.06
CA TRP A 210 13.30 -12.09 21.16
C TRP A 210 12.18 -11.05 21.37
N LEU A 211 11.84 -10.76 22.64
CA LEU A 211 10.87 -9.71 22.97
C LEU A 211 11.34 -8.33 22.49
N GLY A 212 12.62 -8.03 22.61
CA GLY A 212 13.23 -6.80 22.12
C GLY A 212 13.07 -6.66 20.61
N GLU A 213 13.26 -7.75 19.88
CA GLU A 213 13.09 -7.79 18.42
C GLU A 213 11.62 -7.70 18.00
N ALA A 214 10.72 -8.42 18.68
CA ALA A 214 9.27 -8.30 18.45
C ALA A 214 8.76 -6.86 18.63
N ARG A 215 9.34 -6.11 19.58
CA ARG A 215 9.04 -4.68 19.77
C ARG A 215 9.52 -3.84 18.60
N ARG A 216 10.71 -4.11 18.04
CA ARG A 216 11.22 -3.40 16.85
C ARG A 216 10.32 -3.65 15.65
N ILE A 217 9.98 -4.92 15.38
CA ILE A 217 9.08 -5.30 14.28
C ILE A 217 7.73 -4.56 14.40
N THR A 218 7.13 -4.57 15.60
CA THR A 218 5.85 -3.86 15.81
C THR A 218 5.97 -2.34 15.70
N HIS A 219 7.15 -1.77 15.94
CA HIS A 219 7.41 -0.34 15.75
C HIS A 219 7.48 0.05 14.27
N ASP A 220 7.89 -0.85 13.39
CA ASP A 220 8.08 -0.59 11.97
C ASP A 220 6.78 -0.76 11.15
N ILE A 221 5.73 -1.35 11.71
CA ILE A 221 4.42 -1.54 11.06
C ILE A 221 3.85 -0.25 10.45
N PRO A 222 3.89 0.94 11.12
CA PRO A 222 3.39 2.18 10.52
C PRO A 222 4.07 2.57 9.20
N GLN A 223 5.34 2.19 8.98
CA GLN A 223 6.04 2.45 7.72
C GLN A 223 5.44 1.61 6.58
N VAL A 224 5.09 0.36 6.85
CA VAL A 224 4.38 -0.51 5.90
C VAL A 224 3.00 0.06 5.58
N GLY A 225 2.29 0.56 6.60
CA GLY A 225 1.01 1.26 6.44
C GLY A 225 1.12 2.51 5.55
N ALA A 226 2.20 3.28 5.70
CA ALA A 226 2.47 4.44 4.84
C ALA A 226 2.69 4.03 3.38
N ALA A 227 3.43 2.96 3.10
CA ALA A 227 3.61 2.42 1.75
C ALA A 227 2.27 2.03 1.11
N LEU A 228 1.39 1.39 1.87
CA LEU A 228 0.04 1.03 1.42
C LEU A 228 -0.81 2.27 1.11
N LEU A 229 -0.79 3.29 1.98
CA LEU A 229 -1.50 4.55 1.75
C LEU A 229 -1.01 5.25 0.47
N HIS A 230 0.30 5.27 0.23
CA HIS A 230 0.86 5.80 -1.01
C HIS A 230 0.40 5.02 -2.25
N ALA A 231 0.32 3.70 -2.16
CA ALA A 231 -0.18 2.86 -3.24
C ALA A 231 -1.67 3.14 -3.55
N GLU A 232 -2.51 3.25 -2.53
CA GLU A 232 -3.94 3.56 -2.68
C GLU A 232 -4.17 4.96 -3.25
N GLN A 233 -3.40 5.95 -2.78
CA GLN A 233 -3.46 7.31 -3.30
C GLN A 233 -3.02 7.37 -4.76
N GLY A 234 -1.90 6.71 -5.09
CA GLY A 234 -1.40 6.62 -6.46
C GLY A 234 -2.40 6.02 -7.44
N ARG A 235 -3.21 5.06 -6.97
CA ARG A 235 -4.25 4.41 -7.78
C ARG A 235 -5.39 5.35 -8.19
N ARG A 236 -5.84 6.26 -7.30
CA ARG A 236 -6.98 7.16 -7.56
C ARG A 236 -6.79 8.05 -8.79
N PHE A 237 -5.55 8.40 -9.10
CA PHE A 237 -5.20 9.31 -10.20
C PHE A 237 -4.49 8.61 -11.36
N ASN A 238 -4.41 7.28 -11.34
CA ASN A 238 -3.76 6.50 -12.38
C ASN A 238 -4.78 5.99 -13.40
N VAL A 239 -4.72 6.51 -14.63
CA VAL A 239 -5.62 6.12 -15.71
C VAL A 239 -5.55 4.62 -16.02
N ARG A 240 -4.38 3.99 -15.81
CA ARG A 240 -4.22 2.52 -15.97
C ARG A 240 -4.95 1.71 -14.91
N ALA A 241 -5.29 2.32 -13.77
CA ALA A 241 -6.07 1.66 -12.73
C ALA A 241 -7.56 1.61 -13.07
N VAL A 242 -8.01 2.36 -14.08
CA VAL A 242 -9.40 2.32 -14.56
C VAL A 242 -9.64 0.96 -15.23
N GLY A 243 -10.59 0.21 -14.70
CA GLY A 243 -10.90 -1.15 -15.21
C GLY A 243 -10.09 -2.29 -14.59
N THR A 244 -9.07 -2.00 -13.75
CA THR A 244 -8.38 -3.06 -13.00
C THR A 244 -9.01 -3.30 -11.63
N PRO A 245 -9.03 -4.54 -11.11
CA PRO A 245 -9.55 -4.84 -9.79
C PRO A 245 -8.88 -4.02 -8.70
N ASN A 246 -9.63 -3.60 -7.68
CA ASN A 246 -9.07 -2.86 -6.55
C ASN A 246 -8.52 -3.82 -5.49
N VAL A 247 -7.21 -4.03 -5.48
CA VAL A 247 -6.52 -4.89 -4.52
C VAL A 247 -6.27 -4.22 -3.15
N GLY A 248 -6.40 -2.89 -3.07
CA GLY A 248 -6.13 -2.13 -1.84
C GLY A 248 -6.83 -2.65 -0.59
N PRO A 249 -8.13 -2.97 -0.61
CA PRO A 249 -8.81 -3.55 0.55
C PRO A 249 -8.25 -4.91 1.00
N GLY A 250 -7.78 -5.76 0.07
CA GLY A 250 -7.12 -7.03 0.38
C GLY A 250 -5.77 -6.83 1.08
N LEU A 251 -4.96 -5.92 0.55
CA LEU A 251 -3.67 -5.57 1.15
C LEU A 251 -3.83 -4.94 2.53
N ARG A 252 -4.84 -4.07 2.72
CA ARG A 252 -5.12 -3.47 4.03
C ARG A 252 -5.49 -4.52 5.07
N GLN A 253 -6.36 -5.46 4.74
CA GLN A 253 -6.69 -6.56 5.62
C GLN A 253 -5.51 -7.51 5.85
N GLY A 254 -4.64 -7.70 4.84
CA GLY A 254 -3.41 -8.46 5.01
C GLY A 254 -2.48 -7.82 6.02
N LEU A 255 -2.28 -6.52 5.92
CA LEU A 255 -1.47 -5.76 6.87
C LEU A 255 -2.08 -5.77 8.28
N GLU A 256 -3.40 -5.56 8.41
CA GLU A 256 -4.12 -5.58 9.68
C GLU A 256 -4.00 -6.96 10.37
N ALA A 257 -4.13 -8.05 9.60
CA ALA A 257 -3.96 -9.40 10.11
C ALA A 257 -2.53 -9.65 10.61
N LEU A 258 -1.51 -9.19 9.88
CA LEU A 258 -0.10 -9.28 10.31
C LEU A 258 0.19 -8.40 11.53
N GLU A 259 -0.38 -7.20 11.60
CA GLU A 259 -0.26 -6.32 12.77
C GLU A 259 -0.83 -6.98 14.02
N HIS A 260 -2.05 -7.52 13.95
CA HIS A 260 -2.68 -8.23 15.04
C HIS A 260 -1.88 -9.48 15.46
N SER A 261 -1.32 -10.21 14.47
CA SER A 261 -0.47 -11.37 14.71
C SER A 261 0.83 -11.00 15.39
N ALA A 262 1.53 -9.96 14.91
CA ALA A 262 2.79 -9.48 15.49
C ALA A 262 2.59 -8.97 16.93
N VAL A 263 1.49 -8.26 17.20
CA VAL A 263 1.14 -7.81 18.56
C VAL A 263 0.86 -8.99 19.47
N ALA A 264 0.16 -10.03 18.99
CA ALA A 264 -0.12 -11.24 19.79
C ALA A 264 1.18 -12.02 20.07
N ILE A 265 2.05 -12.19 19.08
CA ILE A 265 3.36 -12.84 19.23
C ILE A 265 4.23 -12.07 20.25
N ARG A 266 4.27 -10.74 20.18
CA ARG A 266 4.96 -9.92 21.17
C ARG A 266 4.39 -10.13 22.59
N GLY A 267 3.07 -10.25 22.73
CA GLY A 267 2.41 -10.56 24.00
C GLY A 267 2.81 -11.93 24.52
N MET A 268 2.84 -12.93 23.67
CA MET A 268 3.28 -14.30 23.98
C MET A 268 4.74 -14.34 24.45
N LEU A 269 5.64 -13.67 23.73
CA LEU A 269 7.06 -13.57 24.11
C LEU A 269 7.24 -12.79 25.42
N ARG A 270 6.35 -11.85 25.74
CA ARG A 270 6.32 -11.20 27.04
C ARG A 270 5.94 -12.18 28.14
N SER A 271 4.88 -12.99 27.93
CA SER A 271 4.49 -14.02 28.90
C SER A 271 5.62 -15.05 29.12
N LEU A 272 6.37 -15.38 28.07
CA LEU A 272 7.56 -16.24 28.22
C LEU A 272 8.64 -15.61 29.10
N VAL A 273 8.88 -14.30 28.97
CA VAL A 273 9.82 -13.58 29.86
C VAL A 273 9.33 -13.54 31.31
N ASP A 274 8.03 -13.38 31.51
CA ASP A 274 7.43 -13.23 32.84
C ASP A 274 7.24 -14.58 33.57
N ALA A 275 7.10 -15.69 32.81
CA ALA A 275 6.85 -17.04 33.36
C ALA A 275 8.12 -17.78 33.78
N GLN A 276 9.30 -17.21 33.66
CA GLN A 276 10.56 -17.93 33.91
C GLN A 276 10.78 -18.19 35.38
N ASP A 277 10.97 -19.48 35.71
CA ASP A 277 11.32 -19.98 37.05
C ASP A 277 12.66 -20.74 37.01
N PRO A 278 13.57 -20.52 37.95
CA PRO A 278 14.84 -21.23 38.01
C PRO A 278 14.67 -22.77 38.14
N SER A 279 13.55 -23.26 38.66
CA SER A 279 13.27 -24.70 38.79
C SER A 279 13.01 -25.39 37.45
N TRP A 280 12.83 -24.69 36.36
CA TRP A 280 12.60 -25.27 35.01
C TRP A 280 13.79 -26.06 34.51
N ALA A 281 15.02 -25.74 34.93
CA ALA A 281 16.23 -26.43 34.52
C ALA A 281 16.35 -27.87 35.04
N ASP A 282 15.62 -28.21 36.14
CA ASP A 282 15.72 -29.49 36.80
C ASP A 282 14.50 -30.40 36.57
N ASP A 283 13.51 -29.97 35.79
CA ASP A 283 12.29 -30.70 35.54
C ASP A 283 12.18 -31.25 34.11
N GLU A 284 12.28 -32.57 33.96
CA GLU A 284 12.17 -33.29 32.68
C GLU A 284 10.82 -32.99 31.99
N SER A 285 9.76 -32.73 32.72
CA SER A 285 8.45 -32.38 32.14
C SER A 285 8.47 -31.02 31.44
N THR A 286 9.25 -30.07 31.97
CA THR A 286 9.45 -28.75 31.40
C THR A 286 10.22 -28.79 30.08
N GLU A 287 11.18 -29.71 29.93
CA GLU A 287 11.91 -29.91 28.67
C GLU A 287 10.95 -30.24 27.53
N TYR A 288 10.05 -31.21 27.72
CA TYR A 288 9.05 -31.55 26.69
C TYR A 288 8.14 -30.39 26.33
N VAL A 289 7.76 -29.57 27.31
CA VAL A 289 6.93 -28.38 27.09
C VAL A 289 7.67 -27.35 26.27
N LEU A 290 8.93 -27.07 26.57
CA LEU A 290 9.74 -26.10 25.83
C LEU A 290 10.04 -26.54 24.40
N LEU A 291 10.30 -27.83 24.18
CA LEU A 291 10.43 -28.41 22.83
C LEU A 291 9.12 -28.32 22.04
N GLY A 292 7.98 -28.57 22.69
CA GLY A 292 6.65 -28.37 22.11
C GLY A 292 6.39 -26.93 21.74
N LEU A 293 6.87 -25.99 22.55
CA LEU A 293 6.81 -24.54 22.28
C LEU A 293 7.71 -24.17 21.08
N ALA A 294 8.93 -24.70 21.00
CA ALA A 294 9.82 -24.49 19.87
C ALA A 294 9.20 -24.97 18.55
N GLN A 295 8.56 -26.15 18.57
CA GLN A 295 7.84 -26.63 17.39
C GLN A 295 6.66 -25.73 17.03
N THR A 296 5.91 -25.24 18.04
CA THR A 296 4.80 -24.29 17.82
C THR A 296 5.29 -23.01 17.17
N PHE A 297 6.45 -22.50 17.57
CA PHE A 297 7.05 -21.31 16.94
C PHE A 297 7.37 -21.55 15.46
N ARG A 298 7.87 -22.73 15.08
CA ARG A 298 8.12 -23.08 13.67
C ARG A 298 6.83 -23.13 12.85
N GLU A 299 5.77 -23.73 13.40
CA GLU A 299 4.47 -23.75 12.72
C GLU A 299 3.88 -22.35 12.55
N MET A 300 4.03 -21.49 13.58
CA MET A 300 3.61 -20.08 13.50
C MET A 300 4.42 -19.32 12.44
N ALA A 301 5.73 -19.56 12.38
CA ALA A 301 6.63 -18.96 11.38
C ALA A 301 6.20 -19.34 9.95
N THR A 302 5.98 -20.63 9.73
CA THR A 302 5.51 -21.16 8.43
C THR A 302 4.16 -20.54 8.03
N GLY A 303 3.23 -20.41 8.97
CA GLY A 303 1.93 -19.79 8.72
C GLY A 303 2.02 -18.31 8.36
N VAL A 304 2.86 -17.55 9.05
CA VAL A 304 3.07 -16.12 8.80
C VAL A 304 3.75 -15.89 7.45
N ASP A 305 4.79 -16.68 7.12
CA ASP A 305 5.50 -16.61 5.84
C ASP A 305 4.57 -16.91 4.66
N ALA A 306 3.86 -18.04 4.69
CA ALA A 306 2.91 -18.40 3.65
C ALA A 306 1.79 -17.36 3.48
N PHE A 307 1.35 -16.74 4.57
CA PHE A 307 0.36 -15.68 4.53
C PHE A 307 0.92 -14.40 3.88
N GLY A 308 2.17 -14.01 4.20
CA GLY A 308 2.85 -12.87 3.60
C GLY A 308 2.98 -13.01 2.09
N GLN A 309 3.44 -14.16 1.63
CA GLN A 309 3.57 -14.49 0.21
C GLN A 309 2.21 -14.41 -0.52
N LEU A 310 1.16 -14.95 0.09
CA LEU A 310 -0.19 -14.88 -0.48
C LEU A 310 -0.68 -13.43 -0.63
N VAL A 311 -0.43 -12.57 0.37
CA VAL A 311 -0.78 -11.15 0.33
C VAL A 311 0.06 -10.41 -0.72
N HIS A 312 1.33 -10.79 -0.88
CA HIS A 312 2.19 -10.25 -1.92
C HIS A 312 1.65 -10.54 -3.31
N ASP A 313 1.24 -11.76 -3.58
CA ASP A 313 0.66 -12.17 -4.86
C ASP A 313 -0.67 -11.47 -5.16
N GLU A 314 -1.50 -11.22 -4.14
CA GLU A 314 -2.71 -10.41 -4.27
C GLU A 314 -2.42 -8.96 -4.71
N ALA A 315 -1.21 -8.45 -4.49
CA ALA A 315 -0.83 -7.08 -4.83
C ALA A 315 -0.71 -6.83 -6.34
N ASP A 316 -0.48 -7.88 -7.13
CA ASP A 316 -0.43 -7.77 -8.60
C ASP A 316 -1.81 -8.11 -9.21
N PRO A 317 -2.58 -7.11 -9.69
CA PRO A 317 -3.89 -7.36 -10.28
C PRO A 317 -3.84 -8.19 -11.59
N ALA A 318 -2.66 -8.37 -12.17
CA ALA A 318 -2.45 -9.19 -13.37
C ALA A 318 -2.17 -10.66 -13.02
N GLN A 319 -1.75 -10.94 -11.80
CA GLN A 319 -1.52 -12.29 -11.30
C GLN A 319 -2.79 -12.83 -10.66
N ARG A 320 -3.08 -14.09 -10.93
CA ARG A 320 -4.04 -14.85 -10.14
C ARG A 320 -3.30 -15.42 -8.95
N MET A 321 -3.95 -15.48 -7.81
CA MET A 321 -3.46 -16.20 -6.64
C MET A 321 -2.93 -17.56 -7.07
N SER A 322 -1.67 -17.85 -6.77
CA SER A 322 -1.05 -19.11 -7.15
C SER A 322 -1.74 -20.27 -6.40
N ALA A 323 -2.03 -21.35 -7.10
CA ALA A 323 -2.56 -22.56 -6.45
C ALA A 323 -1.54 -23.11 -5.44
N THR A 324 -0.25 -22.92 -5.71
CA THR A 324 0.85 -23.32 -4.82
C THR A 324 0.81 -22.57 -3.51
N ASP A 325 0.63 -21.22 -3.54
CA ASP A 325 0.64 -20.39 -2.32
C ASP A 325 -0.62 -20.61 -1.48
N VAL A 326 -1.77 -20.81 -2.15
CA VAL A 326 -3.00 -21.24 -1.47
C VAL A 326 -2.83 -22.58 -0.77
N GLN A 327 -2.15 -23.52 -1.41
CA GLN A 327 -1.89 -24.84 -0.83
C GLN A 327 -0.86 -24.75 0.31
N ALA A 328 0.21 -23.97 0.15
CA ALA A 328 1.21 -23.74 1.19
C ALA A 328 0.58 -23.12 2.46
N LEU A 329 -0.27 -22.11 2.31
CA LEU A 329 -0.98 -21.54 3.46
C LEU A 329 -1.95 -22.54 4.09
N ARG A 330 -2.64 -23.38 3.30
CA ARG A 330 -3.52 -24.41 3.85
C ARG A 330 -2.74 -25.42 4.70
N GLU A 331 -1.63 -25.93 4.19
CA GLU A 331 -0.75 -26.86 4.90
C GLU A 331 -0.18 -26.22 6.18
N ALA A 332 0.20 -24.95 6.13
CA ALA A 332 0.68 -24.22 7.29
C ALA A 332 -0.43 -24.03 8.36
N LEU A 333 -1.67 -23.75 7.94
CA LEU A 333 -2.81 -23.63 8.87
C LEU A 333 -3.17 -24.99 9.49
N ASP A 334 -3.07 -26.07 8.74
CA ASP A 334 -3.24 -27.45 9.26
C ASP A 334 -2.16 -27.77 10.31
N GLY A 335 -0.90 -27.41 10.05
CA GLY A 335 0.20 -27.53 11.02
C GLY A 335 -0.07 -26.73 12.32
N LEU A 336 -0.60 -25.51 12.20
CA LEU A 336 -1.00 -24.70 13.36
C LEU A 336 -2.16 -25.33 14.15
N HIS A 337 -3.12 -25.98 13.49
CA HIS A 337 -4.18 -26.71 14.17
C HIS A 337 -3.64 -27.91 14.93
N GLU A 338 -2.69 -28.67 14.35
CA GLU A 338 -2.03 -29.76 15.05
C GLU A 338 -1.18 -29.28 16.23
N ALA A 339 -0.41 -28.20 16.06
CA ALA A 339 0.38 -27.63 17.15
C ALA A 339 -0.51 -27.18 18.30
N ARG A 340 -1.65 -26.59 18.00
CA ARG A 340 -2.65 -26.22 18.99
C ARG A 340 -3.18 -27.43 19.74
N ALA A 341 -3.56 -28.50 19.06
CA ALA A 341 -4.08 -29.73 19.68
C ALA A 341 -3.03 -30.35 20.61
N ARG A 342 -1.76 -30.44 20.17
CA ARG A 342 -0.65 -30.93 21.01
C ARG A 342 -0.44 -30.09 22.27
N LEU A 343 -0.54 -28.75 22.17
CA LEU A 343 -0.45 -27.87 23.34
C LEU A 343 -1.63 -28.05 24.30
N GLU A 344 -2.85 -28.24 23.79
CA GLU A 344 -4.02 -28.55 24.61
C GLU A 344 -3.85 -29.89 25.39
N ASP A 345 -3.28 -30.91 24.75
CA ASP A 345 -2.97 -32.21 25.39
C ASP A 345 -1.89 -32.07 26.47
N LEU A 346 -0.84 -31.29 26.25
CA LEU A 346 0.22 -31.02 27.22
C LEU A 346 -0.32 -30.28 28.46
N LEU A 347 -1.27 -29.36 28.28
CA LEU A 347 -1.96 -28.67 29.39
C LEU A 347 -2.72 -29.63 30.30
N MET A 348 -3.32 -30.69 29.73
CA MET A 348 -4.11 -31.67 30.47
C MET A 348 -3.22 -32.67 31.26
N ALA A 349 -1.94 -32.78 30.93
CA ALA A 349 -0.99 -33.70 31.58
C ALA A 349 -0.46 -33.22 32.94
N GLY A 350 -0.79 -31.99 33.35
CA GLY A 350 -0.42 -31.39 34.65
C GLY A 350 0.75 -30.41 34.50
N THR A 351 0.50 -29.16 34.87
CA THR A 351 1.45 -28.05 34.68
C THR A 351 1.52 -27.19 35.97
N THR A 352 2.69 -26.56 36.18
CA THR A 352 2.83 -25.52 37.19
C THR A 352 1.98 -24.28 36.84
N PRO A 353 1.58 -23.43 37.82
CA PRO A 353 0.79 -22.23 37.55
C PRO A 353 1.45 -21.31 36.55
N GLU A 354 2.79 -21.17 36.53
CA GLU A 354 3.58 -20.31 35.68
C GLU A 354 3.56 -20.84 34.24
N LEU A 355 3.70 -22.15 34.03
CA LEU A 355 3.55 -22.79 32.73
C LEU A 355 2.12 -22.70 32.21
N LEU A 356 1.12 -22.69 33.07
CA LEU A 356 -0.29 -22.54 32.69
C LEU A 356 -0.53 -21.17 32.03
N GLU A 357 0.02 -20.08 32.59
CA GLU A 357 -0.08 -18.73 32.00
C GLU A 357 0.60 -18.66 30.64
N LEU A 358 1.80 -19.22 30.51
CA LEU A 358 2.52 -19.29 29.23
C LEU A 358 1.72 -20.07 28.19
N HIS A 359 1.23 -21.26 28.54
CA HIS A 359 0.39 -22.08 27.64
C HIS A 359 -0.87 -21.32 27.20
N ALA A 360 -1.55 -20.64 28.10
CA ALA A 360 -2.73 -19.85 27.77
C ALA A 360 -2.39 -18.72 26.79
N ALA A 361 -1.24 -18.05 26.96
CA ALA A 361 -0.76 -17.01 26.05
C ALA A 361 -0.43 -17.57 24.66
N VAL A 362 0.24 -18.73 24.59
CA VAL A 362 0.57 -19.41 23.31
C VAL A 362 -0.69 -19.85 22.59
N LEU A 363 -1.60 -20.57 23.27
CA LEU A 363 -2.88 -20.99 22.70
C LEU A 363 -3.72 -19.82 22.20
N SER A 364 -3.76 -18.72 22.96
CA SER A 364 -4.46 -17.49 22.58
C SER A 364 -3.85 -16.90 21.30
N THR A 365 -2.52 -16.93 21.19
CA THR A 365 -1.79 -16.42 20.03
C THR A 365 -2.04 -17.28 18.80
N VAL A 366 -1.89 -18.60 18.90
CA VAL A 366 -2.20 -19.54 17.80
C VAL A 366 -3.65 -19.39 17.32
N LYS A 367 -4.61 -19.31 18.27
CA LYS A 367 -6.02 -19.09 17.95
C LYS A 367 -6.26 -17.75 17.25
N ARG A 368 -5.49 -16.72 17.57
CA ARG A 368 -5.56 -15.42 16.89
C ARG A 368 -5.01 -15.52 15.49
N LEU A 369 -3.83 -16.12 15.29
CA LEU A 369 -3.25 -16.33 13.97
C LEU A 369 -4.21 -17.08 13.04
N LEU A 370 -4.79 -18.18 13.49
CA LEU A 370 -5.77 -18.96 12.74
C LEU A 370 -7.01 -18.14 12.32
N ARG A 371 -7.44 -17.18 13.14
CA ARG A 371 -8.56 -16.28 12.80
C ARG A 371 -8.18 -15.16 11.85
N GLU A 372 -7.00 -14.57 12.03
CA GLU A 372 -6.55 -13.45 11.21
C GLU A 372 -6.14 -13.91 9.81
N MET A 373 -5.63 -15.13 9.69
CA MET A 373 -5.19 -15.73 8.42
C MET A 373 -6.29 -16.53 7.71
N ASP A 374 -7.57 -16.13 7.84
CA ASP A 374 -8.72 -16.83 7.23
C ASP A 374 -8.60 -16.89 5.70
N LEU A 375 -8.14 -18.05 5.22
CA LEU A 375 -7.95 -18.37 3.80
C LEU A 375 -9.28 -18.36 3.02
N ASP A 376 -10.35 -18.88 3.62
CA ASP A 376 -11.64 -19.02 2.94
C ASP A 376 -12.25 -17.66 2.62
N GLU A 377 -12.15 -16.69 3.52
CA GLU A 377 -12.62 -15.33 3.26
C GLU A 377 -11.78 -14.65 2.18
N ARG A 378 -10.46 -14.89 2.13
CA ARG A 378 -9.59 -14.36 1.07
C ARG A 378 -9.94 -14.94 -0.30
N ILE A 379 -10.10 -16.25 -0.41
CA ILE A 379 -10.52 -16.92 -1.64
C ILE A 379 -11.89 -16.38 -2.10
N ARG A 380 -12.87 -16.29 -1.18
CA ARG A 380 -14.21 -15.74 -1.50
C ARG A 380 -14.13 -14.32 -2.04
N ARG A 381 -13.24 -13.49 -1.50
CA ARG A 381 -13.04 -12.11 -1.95
C ARG A 381 -12.45 -12.06 -3.34
N GLN A 382 -11.41 -12.84 -3.62
CA GLN A 382 -10.79 -12.87 -4.93
C GLN A 382 -11.76 -13.34 -6.01
N VAL A 383 -12.56 -14.35 -5.73
CA VAL A 383 -13.63 -14.80 -6.64
C VAL A 383 -14.65 -13.68 -6.90
N ARG A 384 -14.98 -12.85 -5.89
CA ARG A 384 -15.87 -11.68 -6.08
C ARG A 384 -15.24 -10.61 -6.96
N LEU A 385 -13.95 -10.35 -6.82
CA LEU A 385 -13.21 -9.36 -7.61
C LEU A 385 -13.07 -9.77 -9.08
N LEU A 386 -12.96 -11.05 -9.36
CA LEU A 386 -12.85 -11.62 -10.70
C LEU A 386 -14.24 -11.78 -11.39
N ARG A 387 -15.34 -11.63 -10.66
CA ARG A 387 -16.68 -11.74 -11.23
C ARG A 387 -16.97 -10.51 -12.08
N PRO A 388 -17.35 -10.66 -13.37
CA PRO A 388 -17.71 -9.50 -14.19
C PRO A 388 -18.83 -8.71 -13.53
N PRO A 389 -18.82 -7.36 -13.62
CA PRO A 389 -19.88 -6.54 -13.06
C PRO A 389 -21.23 -7.02 -13.61
N ARG A 390 -22.17 -7.31 -12.72
CA ARG A 390 -23.52 -7.65 -13.12
C ARG A 390 -24.04 -6.51 -13.99
N PRO A 391 -24.65 -6.79 -15.18
CA PRO A 391 -25.29 -5.76 -15.96
C PRO A 391 -26.32 -5.06 -15.04
N ARG A 392 -26.27 -3.73 -15.02
CA ARG A 392 -27.23 -2.93 -14.25
C ARG A 392 -28.64 -3.37 -14.66
N PRO A 393 -29.57 -3.66 -13.73
CA PRO A 393 -30.95 -3.90 -14.06
C PRO A 393 -31.50 -2.60 -14.67
N GLY A 394 -31.64 -2.54 -15.98
CA GLY A 394 -32.07 -1.36 -16.74
C GLY A 394 -31.32 -1.12 -18.06
N ALA A 395 -30.18 -1.74 -18.32
CA ALA A 395 -29.61 -1.79 -19.65
C ALA A 395 -30.27 -2.93 -20.43
N ALA A 396 -31.50 -2.72 -20.85
CA ALA A 396 -32.15 -3.59 -21.83
C ALA A 396 -31.25 -3.63 -23.06
N ALA A 397 -30.78 -4.82 -23.42
CA ALA A 397 -30.28 -5.08 -24.75
C ALA A 397 -31.35 -4.62 -25.77
N PRO A 398 -30.94 -4.09 -26.94
CA PRO A 398 -31.91 -3.82 -27.99
C PRO A 398 -32.61 -5.15 -28.29
N THR A 399 -33.86 -5.26 -27.84
CA THR A 399 -34.72 -6.37 -28.17
C THR A 399 -34.94 -6.29 -29.68
N ASP A 400 -34.32 -7.22 -30.40
CA ASP A 400 -34.84 -7.67 -31.69
C ASP A 400 -36.26 -8.18 -31.38
N ARG A 401 -37.23 -7.30 -31.53
CA ARG A 401 -38.66 -7.66 -31.50
C ARG A 401 -38.91 -8.32 -32.83
N PRO A 402 -39.31 -9.59 -32.87
CA PRO A 402 -39.96 -10.12 -34.03
C PRO A 402 -41.25 -9.36 -34.24
N PRO A 403 -41.72 -9.17 -35.51
CA PRO A 403 -42.88 -8.38 -35.82
C PRO A 403 -44.12 -8.95 -35.12
N ALA A 404 -44.91 -8.05 -34.54
CA ALA A 404 -46.15 -8.38 -33.88
C ALA A 404 -47.05 -9.17 -34.81
N HIS A 405 -47.36 -10.40 -34.44
CA HIS A 405 -48.51 -11.12 -35.00
C HIS A 405 -49.77 -10.44 -34.49
N GLU A 406 -50.58 -9.94 -35.40
CA GLU A 406 -51.96 -9.52 -35.11
C GLU A 406 -52.73 -10.70 -34.51
N PRO A 407 -53.51 -10.50 -33.44
CA PRO A 407 -54.35 -11.56 -32.89
C PRO A 407 -55.53 -11.84 -33.83
N SER A 408 -55.66 -13.12 -34.23
CA SER A 408 -56.83 -13.64 -34.91
C SER A 408 -58.07 -13.57 -34.01
N PRO A 409 -59.24 -13.18 -34.50
CA PRO A 409 -60.43 -12.89 -33.65
C PRO A 409 -61.23 -14.09 -33.16
N ASP A 410 -60.72 -15.32 -33.16
CA ASP A 410 -61.45 -16.50 -32.72
C ASP A 410 -60.69 -17.31 -31.69
N ALA A 411 -60.71 -16.89 -30.41
CA ALA A 411 -60.43 -17.74 -29.28
C ALA A 411 -61.44 -17.46 -28.16
N GLU A 412 -62.42 -18.31 -28.15
CA GLU A 412 -63.47 -18.39 -27.15
C GLU A 412 -62.93 -18.48 -25.73
N THR A 413 -63.53 -17.70 -24.87
CA THR A 413 -63.41 -17.68 -23.43
C THR A 413 -63.77 -19.04 -22.82
N GLN A 414 -62.79 -19.82 -22.38
CA GLN A 414 -63.01 -20.92 -21.44
C GLN A 414 -62.82 -20.42 -20.00
N LEU A 415 -63.94 -20.31 -19.32
CA LEU A 415 -64.04 -20.05 -17.89
C LEU A 415 -63.55 -21.24 -17.09
N LEU A 416 -62.50 -21.03 -16.31
CA LEU A 416 -62.05 -21.96 -15.24
C LEU A 416 -62.90 -21.71 -13.97
N PRO A 417 -63.33 -22.75 -13.25
CA PRO A 417 -64.13 -22.60 -12.06
C PRO A 417 -63.37 -22.08 -10.84
N ARG A 418 -64.03 -21.19 -10.09
CA ARG A 418 -63.55 -20.67 -8.80
C ARG A 418 -63.53 -21.78 -7.77
N LEU A 419 -62.38 -21.93 -7.09
CA LEU A 419 -62.21 -22.70 -5.85
C LEU A 419 -62.79 -21.91 -4.65
N PRO A 420 -63.47 -22.58 -3.69
CA PRO A 420 -64.14 -21.93 -2.58
C PRO A 420 -63.16 -21.46 -1.49
N ASP A 421 -63.52 -20.31 -0.92
CA ASP A 421 -62.91 -19.63 0.20
C ASP A 421 -63.15 -20.41 1.51
N ASP A 422 -62.13 -21.05 2.08
CA ASP A 422 -62.22 -21.71 3.39
C ASP A 422 -61.64 -20.83 4.48
N ARG A 423 -62.48 -19.90 4.98
CA ARG A 423 -62.27 -19.23 6.27
C ARG A 423 -62.74 -20.12 7.39
N ARG A 424 -61.82 -20.67 8.18
CA ARG A 424 -62.09 -21.13 9.55
C ARG A 424 -61.03 -20.59 10.52
N ASP A 425 -61.41 -19.51 11.08
CA ASP A 425 -61.53 -19.17 12.52
C ASP A 425 -61.16 -20.33 13.48
N LYS A 426 -60.11 -20.11 14.30
CA LYS A 426 -59.96 -20.66 15.64
C LYS A 426 -59.24 -19.69 16.55
N ARG A 427 -60.06 -19.04 17.38
CA ARG A 427 -59.64 -18.42 18.64
C ARG A 427 -59.55 -19.49 19.71
N HIS A 428 -58.51 -19.36 20.51
CA HIS A 428 -58.39 -19.55 21.98
C HIS A 428 -58.57 -20.94 22.59
N PRO A 429 -58.08 -21.12 23.86
CA PRO A 429 -57.50 -20.19 24.86
C PRO A 429 -56.00 -20.27 25.05
#